data_20fd4842d9487a12094c3086a7ef6eb8
#
_entry.id   20fd4842d9487a12094c3086a7ef6eb8
#
_cell.length_a   1.000
_cell.length_b   1.000
_cell.length_c   1.000
_cell.angle_alpha   90.00
_cell.angle_beta   90.00
_cell.angle_gamma   90.00
#
_symmetry.space_group_name_H-M   'P 1'
#
loop_
_entity.id
_entity.type
_entity.pdbx_description
1 polymer ?
#
loop_
_entity_poly.entity_id
_entity_poly.type
_entity_poly.pdbx_seq_one_letter_code
_entity_poly.pdbx_strand_id
1 'polypeptide(L)'
;MKKLILMSFFFGLFIFSCSKDDPENENDIHVNIKSTISYASEPMANGEFTFTLTNTVSTATTINYTISGTATNGTDYQTITNSISIPANTLSKSINIIVIDDTTTEGDETVIITLDATDNNVLIGSSDVATVTISELPEEFLLSPDDAYLYMVNPNATPETIALFYNLKLISKTKFAVGQQAAFSSFYNDNGGESDIMKTTGSDPGLLGLDFMFITDDNNNGATSNWYYQQEQNIKSDAIEAYNKGMINTFSWHMREPYDGDYFYASEMTQFQRDNALVSILPEGANHEYYKQKLQKVAEVAHSMVGSDGNLVPFIFRPFHEFDGDWFWWGKAYCSPQEFKALWQFTVTYLRDTLQVNNILFAFSPDSSFFSAAEYLSRYPGDAYVDILGMDNYADFNNQGQAALDSANEKLQIITALAKDRVKIAALTESAYIVTPSINNPISGFYANHMYNALSDNNVEIGYMMFWTNTSNTYCTPPPGQPSTSDFLEFVNKPRSVLQNELPNMYTLPQ
;
A
#
# COMPACT_ATOMS: atom_id res chain seq x y z
N MET A 1 6.86 -69.89 -43.79
CA MET A 1 6.79 -70.68 -42.53
C MET A 1 6.26 -69.81 -41.42
N LYS A 2 4.97 -69.97 -41.07
CA LYS A 2 4.25 -69.24 -40.04
C LYS A 2 4.50 -69.94 -38.69
N LYS A 3 4.98 -69.23 -37.70
CA LYS A 3 4.97 -69.70 -36.31
C LYS A 3 3.81 -69.07 -35.55
N LEU A 4 2.89 -69.93 -35.14
CA LEU A 4 1.75 -69.67 -34.27
C LEU A 4 2.26 -69.56 -32.82
N ILE A 5 1.98 -68.49 -32.10
CA ILE A 5 2.21 -68.38 -30.69
C ILE A 5 0.86 -68.41 -29.97
N LEU A 6 0.69 -69.43 -29.16
CA LEU A 6 -0.47 -69.73 -28.32
C LEU A 6 -0.45 -68.78 -27.12
N MET A 7 -1.52 -68.00 -26.93
CA MET A 7 -1.68 -67.09 -25.79
C MET A 7 -2.63 -67.73 -24.78
N SER A 8 -2.07 -68.13 -23.63
CA SER A 8 -2.78 -68.78 -22.52
C SER A 8 -3.49 -67.70 -21.69
N PHE A 9 -4.83 -67.77 -21.61
CA PHE A 9 -5.67 -66.93 -20.78
C PHE A 9 -5.65 -67.42 -19.31
N PHE A 10 -5.08 -66.66 -18.41
CA PHE A 10 -5.20 -66.88 -16.95
C PHE A 10 -6.39 -66.07 -16.44
N PHE A 11 -7.45 -66.75 -16.02
CA PHE A 11 -8.63 -66.17 -15.41
C PHE A 11 -8.32 -65.99 -13.92
N GLY A 12 -7.97 -64.72 -13.52
CA GLY A 12 -7.79 -64.33 -12.13
C GLY A 12 -9.12 -63.92 -11.54
N LEU A 13 -9.59 -64.65 -10.56
CA LEU A 13 -10.80 -64.33 -9.76
C LEU A 13 -10.46 -63.14 -8.85
N PHE A 14 -10.94 -61.93 -9.20
CA PHE A 14 -10.94 -60.81 -8.29
C PHE A 14 -12.12 -60.95 -7.34
N ILE A 15 -11.80 -61.19 -6.07
CA ILE A 15 -12.75 -61.10 -4.97
C ILE A 15 -12.89 -59.59 -4.67
N PHE A 16 -14.02 -58.98 -5.10
CA PHE A 16 -14.41 -57.63 -4.64
C PHE A 16 -14.84 -57.75 -3.17
N SER A 17 -13.96 -57.26 -2.26
CA SER A 17 -14.37 -56.90 -0.92
C SER A 17 -15.15 -55.59 -1.00
N CYS A 18 -16.46 -55.65 -0.94
CA CYS A 18 -17.30 -54.47 -0.68
C CYS A 18 -17.04 -54.04 0.76
N SER A 19 -16.27 -52.96 0.95
CA SER A 19 -16.43 -52.15 2.13
C SER A 19 -17.76 -51.38 1.95
N LYS A 20 -18.66 -51.56 2.88
CA LYS A 20 -19.86 -50.69 2.97
C LYS A 20 -19.34 -49.33 3.40
N ASP A 21 -19.11 -48.43 2.47
CA ASP A 21 -19.19 -47.00 2.72
C ASP A 21 -20.65 -46.71 2.90
N ASP A 22 -21.05 -46.34 4.13
CA ASP A 22 -22.36 -45.74 4.36
C ASP A 22 -22.46 -44.52 3.46
N PRO A 23 -23.54 -44.31 2.71
CA PRO A 23 -23.71 -43.13 1.88
C PRO A 23 -23.70 -41.91 2.80
N GLU A 24 -22.74 -40.99 2.62
CA GLU A 24 -22.78 -39.66 3.24
C GLU A 24 -24.17 -39.07 2.98
N ASN A 25 -24.84 -38.68 4.07
CA ASN A 25 -26.12 -38.03 3.97
C ASN A 25 -25.90 -36.63 3.39
N GLU A 26 -26.42 -36.30 2.22
CA GLU A 26 -26.28 -35.00 1.55
C GLU A 26 -26.71 -33.81 2.41
N ASN A 27 -27.31 -34.05 3.58
CA ASN A 27 -27.77 -33.04 4.54
C ASN A 27 -26.79 -32.86 5.72
N ASP A 28 -25.73 -33.63 5.82
CA ASP A 28 -24.78 -33.50 6.92
C ASP A 28 -23.91 -32.24 6.76
N ILE A 29 -23.84 -31.44 7.82
CA ILE A 29 -23.05 -30.20 7.85
C ILE A 29 -21.65 -30.58 8.32
N HIS A 30 -20.65 -30.23 7.53
CA HIS A 30 -19.25 -30.48 7.84
C HIS A 30 -18.50 -29.16 8.10
N VAL A 31 -17.52 -29.21 9.01
CA VAL A 31 -16.54 -28.14 9.18
C VAL A 31 -15.22 -28.54 8.54
N ASN A 32 -14.64 -27.62 7.79
CA ASN A 32 -13.30 -27.72 7.22
C ASN A 32 -12.44 -26.57 7.74
N ILE A 33 -11.14 -26.80 7.79
CA ILE A 33 -10.15 -25.76 8.10
C ILE A 33 -9.20 -25.57 6.93
N LYS A 34 -8.78 -24.34 6.71
CA LYS A 34 -7.63 -24.02 5.83
C LYS A 34 -6.82 -22.87 6.43
N SER A 35 -5.56 -22.80 6.10
CA SER A 35 -4.77 -21.58 6.27
C SER A 35 -5.10 -20.62 5.12
N THR A 36 -5.82 -19.56 5.43
CA THR A 36 -6.16 -18.48 4.47
C THR A 36 -4.98 -17.54 4.25
N ILE A 37 -4.14 -17.43 5.28
CA ILE A 37 -2.79 -16.85 5.19
C ILE A 37 -1.85 -17.92 5.76
N SER A 38 -1.20 -18.66 4.89
CA SER A 38 -0.39 -19.84 5.26
C SER A 38 1.05 -19.51 5.65
N TYR A 39 1.48 -18.26 5.46
CA TYR A 39 2.81 -17.79 5.75
C TYR A 39 2.76 -16.57 6.66
N ALA A 40 3.49 -16.62 7.75
CA ALA A 40 3.69 -15.53 8.69
C ALA A 40 5.19 -15.27 8.84
N SER A 41 5.59 -14.08 9.21
CA SER A 41 7.02 -13.76 9.40
C SER A 41 7.23 -12.78 10.53
N GLU A 42 8.27 -12.97 11.30
CA GLU A 42 8.75 -11.98 12.25
C GLU A 42 9.49 -10.85 11.51
N PRO A 43 9.25 -9.62 11.90
CA PRO A 43 8.33 -9.15 12.95
C PRO A 43 6.89 -8.90 12.48
N MET A 44 6.44 -9.27 11.27
CA MET A 44 5.51 -8.41 10.59
C MET A 44 4.33 -9.00 9.84
N ALA A 45 4.35 -10.25 9.42
CA ALA A 45 3.22 -10.81 8.70
C ALA A 45 2.50 -11.84 9.58
N ASN A 46 1.23 -11.59 9.87
CA ASN A 46 0.39 -12.52 10.61
C ASN A 46 -0.16 -13.61 9.69
N GLY A 47 -0.25 -14.83 10.21
CA GLY A 47 -0.97 -15.91 9.56
C GLY A 47 -2.46 -15.91 9.89
N GLU A 48 -3.25 -16.69 9.15
CA GLU A 48 -4.67 -16.86 9.42
C GLU A 48 -5.16 -18.27 9.12
N PHE A 49 -5.95 -18.82 10.05
CA PHE A 49 -6.76 -20.00 9.82
C PHE A 49 -8.23 -19.62 9.67
N THR A 50 -8.92 -20.19 8.69
CA THR A 50 -10.36 -20.05 8.52
C THR A 50 -11.07 -21.39 8.65
N PHE A 51 -12.05 -21.46 9.56
CA PHE A 51 -12.97 -22.55 9.76
C PHE A 51 -14.23 -22.29 8.97
N THR A 52 -14.66 -23.22 8.11
CA THR A 52 -15.80 -23.05 7.21
C THR A 52 -16.75 -24.22 7.31
N LEU A 53 -18.03 -23.94 7.55
CA LEU A 53 -19.10 -24.91 7.51
C LEU A 53 -19.63 -25.09 6.07
N THR A 54 -20.04 -26.30 5.71
CA THR A 54 -20.68 -26.56 4.41
C THR A 54 -22.07 -25.92 4.29
N ASN A 55 -22.74 -25.67 5.43
CA ASN A 55 -23.99 -24.93 5.50
C ASN A 55 -24.12 -24.24 6.86
N THR A 56 -25.00 -23.23 6.99
CA THR A 56 -25.22 -22.51 8.24
C THR A 56 -25.99 -23.35 9.28
N VAL A 57 -25.66 -23.13 10.55
CA VAL A 57 -26.36 -23.71 11.70
C VAL A 57 -27.11 -22.60 12.46
N SER A 58 -28.32 -22.88 12.94
CA SER A 58 -29.17 -21.89 13.64
C SER A 58 -28.72 -21.56 15.07
N THR A 59 -27.74 -22.31 15.58
CA THR A 59 -27.12 -22.10 16.91
C THR A 59 -25.63 -21.91 16.75
N ALA A 60 -24.97 -21.19 17.68
CA ALA A 60 -23.53 -21.07 17.67
C ALA A 60 -22.89 -22.45 17.84
N THR A 61 -21.90 -22.79 16.99
CA THR A 61 -21.22 -24.08 16.94
C THR A 61 -19.81 -23.96 17.45
N THR A 62 -19.47 -24.74 18.49
CA THR A 62 -18.11 -24.81 19.04
C THR A 62 -17.34 -25.89 18.32
N ILE A 63 -16.14 -25.53 17.88
CA ILE A 63 -15.17 -26.42 17.24
C ILE A 63 -13.95 -26.49 18.13
N ASN A 64 -13.63 -27.70 18.61
CA ASN A 64 -12.42 -27.96 19.38
C ASN A 64 -11.33 -28.47 18.44
N TYR A 65 -10.11 -28.09 18.73
CA TYR A 65 -8.96 -28.48 17.93
C TYR A 65 -7.68 -28.57 18.77
N THR A 66 -6.75 -29.36 18.29
CA THR A 66 -5.38 -29.45 18.84
C THR A 66 -4.46 -28.54 18.09
N ILE A 67 -3.62 -27.79 18.83
CA ILE A 67 -2.54 -26.98 18.32
C ILE A 67 -1.25 -27.76 18.48
N SER A 68 -0.48 -27.87 17.40
CA SER A 68 0.83 -28.54 17.34
C SER A 68 1.75 -27.79 16.37
N GLY A 69 2.94 -28.34 16.12
CA GLY A 69 3.95 -27.73 15.27
C GLY A 69 5.21 -27.42 16.07
N THR A 70 6.15 -26.69 15.49
CA THR A 70 7.41 -26.31 16.14
C THR A 70 7.30 -24.98 16.88
N ALA A 71 6.45 -24.06 16.40
CA ALA A 71 6.20 -22.78 17.04
C ALA A 71 5.43 -22.90 18.38
N THR A 72 5.84 -22.16 19.38
CA THR A 72 5.35 -22.22 20.76
C THR A 72 4.25 -21.19 21.00
N ASN A 73 3.05 -21.64 21.33
CA ASN A 73 1.89 -20.81 21.63
C ASN A 73 2.15 -19.86 22.81
N GLY A 74 2.12 -18.56 22.58
CA GLY A 74 2.38 -17.52 23.58
C GLY A 74 3.84 -17.06 23.66
N THR A 75 4.76 -17.64 22.87
CA THR A 75 6.15 -17.21 22.72
C THR A 75 6.37 -16.64 21.32
N ASP A 76 6.16 -17.45 20.28
CA ASP A 76 6.42 -17.07 18.88
C ASP A 76 5.19 -16.43 18.22
N TYR A 77 4.01 -16.62 18.81
CA TYR A 77 2.77 -15.94 18.44
C TYR A 77 1.86 -15.74 19.65
N GLN A 78 0.96 -14.74 19.55
CA GLN A 78 0.00 -14.46 20.64
C GLN A 78 -0.84 -15.69 20.96
N THR A 79 -1.07 -15.92 22.25
CA THR A 79 -1.80 -17.09 22.73
C THR A 79 -3.16 -17.22 22.09
N ILE A 80 -3.40 -18.33 21.41
CA ILE A 80 -4.71 -18.78 20.93
C ILE A 80 -5.23 -19.94 21.77
N THR A 81 -6.56 -20.05 21.87
CA THR A 81 -7.24 -21.11 22.60
C THR A 81 -7.38 -22.38 21.76
N ASN A 82 -7.75 -23.50 22.37
CA ASN A 82 -7.97 -24.78 21.67
C ASN A 82 -9.42 -24.96 21.18
N SER A 83 -10.18 -23.88 21.05
CA SER A 83 -11.52 -23.90 20.52
C SER A 83 -11.94 -22.56 19.92
N ILE A 84 -12.84 -22.62 18.95
CA ILE A 84 -13.48 -21.45 18.35
C ILE A 84 -14.98 -21.67 18.27
N SER A 85 -15.78 -20.61 18.41
CA SER A 85 -17.22 -20.66 18.20
C SER A 85 -17.61 -19.90 16.94
N ILE A 86 -18.17 -20.59 15.95
CA ILE A 86 -18.79 -19.99 14.77
C ILE A 86 -20.18 -19.51 15.17
N PRO A 87 -20.53 -18.21 15.00
CA PRO A 87 -21.84 -17.70 15.40
C PRO A 87 -22.99 -18.35 14.62
N ALA A 88 -24.18 -18.34 15.24
CA ALA A 88 -25.40 -18.80 14.58
C ALA A 88 -25.61 -18.10 13.22
N ASN A 89 -26.06 -18.85 12.22
CA ASN A 89 -26.32 -18.37 10.85
C ASN A 89 -25.12 -17.76 10.11
N THR A 90 -23.88 -18.08 10.53
CA THR A 90 -22.67 -17.74 9.79
C THR A 90 -21.99 -18.99 9.23
N LEU A 91 -21.29 -18.85 8.10
CA LEU A 91 -20.62 -19.98 7.44
C LEU A 91 -19.18 -20.17 7.91
N SER A 92 -18.52 -19.11 8.37
CA SER A 92 -17.10 -19.19 8.69
C SER A 92 -16.70 -18.27 9.83
N LYS A 93 -15.52 -18.56 10.40
CA LYS A 93 -14.81 -17.69 11.33
C LYS A 93 -13.32 -17.95 11.24
N SER A 94 -12.51 -16.87 11.34
CA SER A 94 -11.06 -16.94 11.30
C SER A 94 -10.43 -16.75 12.68
N ILE A 95 -9.20 -17.25 12.81
CA ILE A 95 -8.26 -16.98 13.89
C ILE A 95 -6.96 -16.46 13.27
N ASN A 96 -6.48 -15.31 13.75
CA ASN A 96 -5.20 -14.77 13.37
C ASN A 96 -4.07 -15.41 14.20
N ILE A 97 -2.98 -15.77 13.55
CA ILE A 97 -1.70 -16.10 14.17
C ILE A 97 -0.90 -14.79 14.17
N ILE A 98 -1.00 -14.06 15.27
CA ILE A 98 -0.30 -12.78 15.45
C ILE A 98 1.10 -13.09 15.96
N VAL A 99 2.09 -12.90 15.11
CA VAL A 99 3.49 -13.22 15.41
C VAL A 99 4.04 -12.30 16.49
N ILE A 100 4.89 -12.81 17.36
CA ILE A 100 5.62 -12.06 18.39
C ILE A 100 7.06 -11.92 17.90
N ASP A 101 7.48 -10.68 17.63
CA ASP A 101 8.86 -10.36 17.30
C ASP A 101 9.74 -10.45 18.56
N ASP A 102 10.75 -11.28 18.53
CA ASP A 102 11.75 -11.34 19.58
C ASP A 102 13.17 -11.22 18.99
N THR A 103 14.20 -11.45 19.78
CA THR A 103 15.60 -11.30 19.34
C THR A 103 16.31 -12.65 19.10
N THR A 104 15.55 -13.73 19.09
CA THR A 104 16.07 -15.09 18.97
C THR A 104 15.95 -15.56 17.53
N THR A 105 17.05 -15.91 16.88
CA THR A 105 17.02 -16.48 15.54
C THR A 105 16.68 -17.96 15.60
N GLU A 106 15.49 -18.35 15.15
CA GLU A 106 14.95 -19.72 15.32
C GLU A 106 14.79 -20.48 13.99
N GLY A 107 14.65 -19.77 12.86
CA GLY A 107 14.37 -20.35 11.55
C GLY A 107 12.88 -20.64 11.35
N ASP A 108 12.54 -21.31 10.25
CA ASP A 108 11.13 -21.59 9.94
C ASP A 108 10.47 -22.49 10.98
N GLU A 109 9.36 -22.04 11.53
CA GLU A 109 8.55 -22.77 12.48
C GLU A 109 7.12 -22.97 11.99
N THR A 110 6.38 -23.88 12.59
CA THR A 110 5.01 -24.20 12.14
C THR A 110 4.00 -24.14 13.27
N VAL A 111 2.83 -23.57 12.97
CA VAL A 111 1.61 -23.72 13.75
C VAL A 111 0.66 -24.62 12.98
N ILE A 112 0.29 -25.76 13.57
CA ILE A 112 -0.60 -26.75 12.95
C ILE A 112 -1.86 -26.85 13.79
N ILE A 113 -3.03 -26.67 13.17
CA ILE A 113 -4.33 -26.92 13.79
C ILE A 113 -4.93 -28.17 13.19
N THR A 114 -5.34 -29.11 14.08
CA THR A 114 -6.07 -30.32 13.72
C THR A 114 -7.44 -30.28 14.41
N LEU A 115 -8.52 -30.47 13.66
CA LEU A 115 -9.89 -30.50 14.20
C LEU A 115 -10.08 -31.79 15.02
N ASP A 116 -10.61 -31.66 16.25
CA ASP A 116 -10.78 -32.80 17.15
C ASP A 116 -12.26 -33.16 17.36
N ALA A 117 -13.11 -32.17 17.64
CA ALA A 117 -14.51 -32.38 17.97
C ALA A 117 -15.36 -31.12 17.70
N THR A 118 -16.64 -31.36 17.47
CA THR A 118 -17.63 -30.30 17.24
C THR A 118 -18.87 -30.53 18.10
N ASP A 119 -19.71 -29.51 18.19
CA ASP A 119 -21.08 -29.64 18.76
C ASP A 119 -22.14 -29.47 17.65
N ASN A 120 -23.42 -29.49 18.05
CA ASN A 120 -24.58 -29.26 17.19
C ASN A 120 -24.72 -30.22 15.99
N ASN A 121 -24.21 -31.46 16.10
CA ASN A 121 -24.20 -32.46 15.01
C ASN A 121 -23.47 -32.02 13.74
N VAL A 122 -22.56 -31.14 13.85
CA VAL A 122 -21.62 -30.82 12.76
C VAL A 122 -20.57 -31.91 12.74
N LEU A 123 -20.21 -32.39 11.56
CA LEU A 123 -19.18 -33.40 11.36
C LEU A 123 -17.86 -32.74 10.96
N ILE A 124 -16.75 -33.39 11.23
CA ILE A 124 -15.44 -32.96 10.69
C ILE A 124 -15.39 -33.36 9.22
N GLY A 125 -15.04 -32.39 8.36
CA GLY A 125 -14.91 -32.61 6.92
C GLY A 125 -13.57 -33.23 6.53
N SER A 126 -13.34 -33.35 5.24
CA SER A 126 -12.11 -33.93 4.68
C SER A 126 -10.85 -33.06 4.84
N SER A 127 -11.03 -31.78 5.08
CA SER A 127 -9.96 -30.81 5.36
C SER A 127 -9.93 -30.50 6.86
N ASP A 128 -9.36 -31.40 7.63
CA ASP A 128 -9.34 -31.38 9.11
C ASP A 128 -8.04 -30.84 9.69
N VAL A 129 -7.02 -30.60 8.86
CA VAL A 129 -5.70 -30.10 9.26
C VAL A 129 -5.31 -28.89 8.40
N ALA A 130 -4.73 -27.88 9.02
CA ALA A 130 -4.13 -26.74 8.33
C ALA A 130 -2.84 -26.31 9.01
N THR A 131 -1.91 -25.70 8.25
CA THR A 131 -0.60 -25.26 8.75
C THR A 131 -0.37 -23.80 8.35
N VAL A 132 0.14 -23.02 9.30
CA VAL A 132 0.77 -21.71 9.08
C VAL A 132 2.25 -21.88 9.40
N THR A 133 3.13 -21.41 8.50
CA THR A 133 4.57 -21.34 8.74
C THR A 133 4.92 -19.94 9.22
N ILE A 134 5.65 -19.82 10.31
CA ILE A 134 6.28 -18.59 10.80
C ILE A 134 7.76 -18.68 10.41
N SER A 135 8.29 -17.64 9.77
CA SER A 135 9.71 -17.56 9.46
C SER A 135 10.29 -16.23 9.90
N GLU A 136 11.58 -16.22 10.15
CA GLU A 136 12.31 -14.97 10.28
C GLU A 136 12.66 -14.42 8.91
N LEU A 137 12.58 -13.09 8.76
CA LEU A 137 13.10 -12.45 7.56
C LEU A 137 14.63 -12.48 7.61
N PRO A 138 15.29 -13.11 6.63
CA PRO A 138 16.75 -13.09 6.58
C PRO A 138 17.27 -11.67 6.41
N GLU A 139 18.49 -11.40 6.87
CA GLU A 139 19.16 -10.08 6.79
C GLU A 139 19.15 -9.47 5.36
N GLU A 140 19.03 -10.32 4.34
CA GLU A 140 18.77 -9.95 2.95
C GLU A 140 17.50 -10.62 2.42
N PHE A 141 16.34 -10.22 2.91
CA PHE A 141 15.08 -10.75 2.40
C PHE A 141 14.88 -10.37 0.93
N LEU A 142 14.81 -11.37 0.06
CA LEU A 142 14.47 -11.23 -1.35
C LEU A 142 12.99 -11.61 -1.54
N LEU A 143 12.15 -10.60 -1.70
CA LEU A 143 10.74 -10.80 -2.01
C LEU A 143 10.59 -11.62 -3.30
N SER A 144 9.87 -12.74 -3.21
CA SER A 144 9.47 -13.52 -4.40
C SER A 144 8.33 -12.78 -5.14
N PRO A 145 8.34 -12.77 -6.48
CA PRO A 145 7.20 -12.24 -7.23
C PRO A 145 5.87 -12.92 -6.87
N ASP A 146 5.89 -14.23 -6.64
CA ASP A 146 4.70 -15.03 -6.34
C ASP A 146 4.14 -14.76 -4.94
N ASP A 147 4.96 -14.23 -4.01
CA ASP A 147 4.58 -13.97 -2.63
C ASP A 147 4.32 -12.48 -2.35
N ALA A 148 4.51 -11.60 -3.33
CA ALA A 148 4.39 -10.15 -3.14
C ALA A 148 3.05 -9.75 -2.51
N TYR A 149 1.94 -10.38 -2.91
CA TYR A 149 0.60 -10.09 -2.41
C TYR A 149 0.43 -10.34 -0.90
N LEU A 150 1.26 -11.21 -0.29
CA LEU A 150 1.21 -11.53 1.15
C LEU A 150 1.63 -10.35 2.03
N TYR A 151 2.44 -9.44 1.49
CA TYR A 151 2.98 -8.29 2.20
C TYR A 151 2.22 -6.98 1.91
N MET A 152 1.20 -7.06 1.05
CA MET A 152 0.37 -5.92 0.67
C MET A 152 -0.81 -5.73 1.61
N VAL A 153 -1.28 -4.48 1.71
CA VAL A 153 -2.52 -4.14 2.42
C VAL A 153 -3.72 -4.87 1.83
N ASN A 154 -3.76 -5.01 0.50
CA ASN A 154 -4.84 -5.70 -0.19
C ASN A 154 -4.34 -6.99 -0.85
N PRO A 155 -4.59 -8.17 -0.25
CA PRO A 155 -4.21 -9.45 -0.85
C PRO A 155 -5.01 -9.79 -2.14
N ASN A 156 -6.12 -9.07 -2.39
CA ASN A 156 -6.95 -9.20 -3.60
C ASN A 156 -6.66 -8.08 -4.62
N ALA A 157 -5.50 -7.42 -4.53
CA ALA A 157 -5.10 -6.39 -5.48
C ALA A 157 -5.04 -6.94 -6.92
N THR A 158 -5.22 -6.04 -7.90
CA THR A 158 -5.08 -6.45 -9.31
C THR A 158 -3.66 -6.93 -9.61
N PRO A 159 -3.45 -7.80 -10.62
CA PRO A 159 -2.11 -8.26 -10.99
C PRO A 159 -1.12 -7.11 -11.23
N GLU A 160 -1.59 -6.02 -11.86
CA GLU A 160 -0.80 -4.82 -12.14
C GLU A 160 -0.41 -4.08 -10.85
N THR A 161 -1.30 -4.08 -9.84
CA THR A 161 -1.02 -3.46 -8.53
C THR A 161 -0.02 -4.29 -7.72
N ILE A 162 -0.15 -5.62 -7.76
CA ILE A 162 0.83 -6.54 -7.16
C ILE A 162 2.19 -6.35 -7.83
N ALA A 163 2.22 -6.26 -9.16
CA ALA A 163 3.44 -6.02 -9.91
C ALA A 163 4.07 -4.67 -9.57
N LEU A 164 3.26 -3.61 -9.43
CA LEU A 164 3.74 -2.29 -9.01
C LEU A 164 4.42 -2.33 -7.64
N PHE A 165 3.79 -2.99 -6.66
CA PHE A 165 4.38 -3.17 -5.33
C PHE A 165 5.71 -3.91 -5.41
N TYR A 166 5.73 -5.07 -6.05
CA TYR A 166 6.94 -5.87 -6.22
C TYR A 166 8.06 -5.10 -6.92
N ASN A 167 7.76 -4.48 -8.06
CA ASN A 167 8.76 -3.78 -8.86
C ASN A 167 9.29 -2.52 -8.17
N LEU A 168 8.45 -1.79 -7.41
CA LEU A 168 8.92 -0.68 -6.56
C LEU A 168 9.88 -1.18 -5.48
N LYS A 169 9.56 -2.30 -4.82
CA LYS A 169 10.46 -2.93 -3.84
C LYS A 169 11.76 -3.39 -4.48
N LEU A 170 11.70 -3.95 -5.69
CA LEU A 170 12.87 -4.42 -6.40
C LEU A 170 13.80 -3.27 -6.85
N ILE A 171 13.25 -2.23 -7.49
CA ILE A 171 14.06 -1.11 -7.97
C ILE A 171 14.68 -0.31 -6.82
N SER A 172 14.02 -0.23 -5.66
CA SER A 172 14.52 0.54 -4.51
C SER A 172 15.93 0.14 -4.06
N LYS A 173 16.33 -1.08 -4.31
CA LYS A 173 17.67 -1.59 -3.97
C LYS A 173 18.78 -0.88 -4.74
N THR A 174 18.53 -0.48 -5.97
CA THR A 174 19.56 0.07 -6.87
C THR A 174 19.19 1.37 -7.55
N LYS A 175 17.88 1.71 -7.60
CA LYS A 175 17.34 2.87 -8.32
C LYS A 175 16.14 3.46 -7.59
N PHE A 176 15.73 4.66 -7.98
CA PHE A 176 14.48 5.29 -7.58
C PHE A 176 13.86 6.05 -8.75
N ALA A 177 12.52 5.97 -8.89
CA ALA A 177 11.82 6.77 -9.87
C ALA A 177 11.81 8.23 -9.47
N VAL A 178 12.14 9.13 -10.40
CA VAL A 178 12.09 10.58 -10.21
C VAL A 178 10.73 11.08 -10.68
N GLY A 179 9.94 11.61 -9.77
CA GLY A 179 8.56 12.06 -10.00
C GLY A 179 8.37 13.56 -9.91
N GLN A 180 7.21 14.03 -10.40
CA GLN A 180 6.76 15.41 -10.22
C GLN A 180 5.24 15.47 -10.06
N GLN A 181 4.79 16.31 -9.10
CA GLN A 181 3.38 16.65 -8.90
C GLN A 181 2.86 17.48 -10.06
N ALA A 182 1.69 17.13 -10.59
CA ALA A 182 0.97 17.85 -11.65
C ALA A 182 1.81 18.13 -12.92
N ALA A 183 2.72 17.21 -13.28
CA ALA A 183 3.67 17.40 -14.38
C ALA A 183 2.99 17.59 -15.75
N PHE A 184 1.76 17.12 -15.94
CA PHE A 184 1.01 17.23 -17.20
C PHE A 184 0.08 18.45 -17.26
N SER A 185 -0.12 19.13 -16.13
CA SER A 185 -1.12 20.21 -16.03
C SER A 185 -0.58 21.52 -15.45
N SER A 186 0.63 21.55 -14.88
CA SER A 186 1.19 22.74 -14.27
C SER A 186 2.65 22.98 -14.74
N PHE A 187 2.88 24.11 -15.36
CA PHE A 187 4.12 24.41 -16.06
C PHE A 187 4.71 25.76 -15.64
N TYR A 188 6.03 25.85 -15.65
CA TYR A 188 6.69 27.13 -15.47
C TYR A 188 6.39 28.07 -16.65
N ASN A 189 6.10 29.34 -16.36
CA ASN A 189 5.69 30.38 -17.35
C ASN A 189 4.43 30.00 -18.16
N ASP A 190 3.56 29.11 -17.63
CA ASP A 190 2.37 28.64 -18.34
C ASP A 190 2.64 28.07 -19.75
N ASN A 191 3.86 27.58 -19.98
CA ASN A 191 4.28 27.00 -21.25
C ASN A 191 3.74 25.58 -21.38
N GLY A 192 2.43 25.43 -21.63
CA GLY A 192 1.75 24.14 -21.81
C GLY A 192 2.42 23.17 -22.78
N GLY A 193 1.80 22.05 -23.01
CA GLY A 193 2.29 20.96 -23.85
C GLY A 193 2.97 19.87 -23.02
N GLU A 194 4.22 19.56 -23.30
CA GLU A 194 5.00 18.57 -22.56
C GLU A 194 5.36 19.04 -21.15
N SER A 195 5.64 18.11 -20.24
CA SER A 195 6.11 18.42 -18.88
C SER A 195 7.43 19.19 -18.91
N ASP A 196 7.69 20.02 -17.89
CA ASP A 196 8.96 20.76 -17.82
C ASP A 196 10.16 19.80 -17.69
N ILE A 197 9.98 18.63 -17.07
CA ILE A 197 10.99 17.55 -17.06
C ILE A 197 11.23 17.04 -18.49
N MET A 198 10.17 16.75 -19.27
CA MET A 198 10.30 16.32 -20.66
C MET A 198 11.03 17.37 -21.51
N LYS A 199 10.66 18.64 -21.39
CA LYS A 199 11.32 19.74 -22.12
C LYS A 199 12.80 19.83 -21.79
N THR A 200 13.19 19.50 -20.55
CA THR A 200 14.59 19.60 -20.09
C THR A 200 15.40 18.35 -20.42
N THR A 201 14.82 17.17 -20.27
CA THR A 201 15.54 15.89 -20.26
C THR A 201 15.30 15.03 -21.50
N GLY A 202 14.20 15.28 -22.23
CA GLY A 202 13.73 14.42 -23.32
C GLY A 202 12.98 13.17 -22.86
N SER A 203 12.61 13.07 -21.56
CA SER A 203 11.79 12.01 -20.98
C SER A 203 10.78 12.59 -20.02
N ASP A 204 9.60 11.99 -19.94
CA ASP A 204 8.63 12.27 -18.85
C ASP A 204 9.19 11.82 -17.50
N PRO A 205 8.69 12.37 -16.38
CA PRO A 205 9.05 11.86 -15.06
C PRO A 205 8.67 10.37 -14.92
N GLY A 206 9.36 9.63 -14.05
CA GLY A 206 9.05 8.24 -13.78
C GLY A 206 7.76 8.06 -12.96
N LEU A 207 7.33 9.11 -12.26
CA LEU A 207 6.12 9.11 -11.44
C LEU A 207 5.36 10.44 -11.61
N LEU A 208 4.04 10.33 -11.81
CA LEU A 208 3.11 11.47 -11.86
C LEU A 208 2.37 11.61 -10.54
N GLY A 209 2.51 12.77 -9.88
CA GLY A 209 1.70 13.15 -8.73
C GLY A 209 0.41 13.83 -9.15
N LEU A 210 -0.70 13.43 -8.52
CA LEU A 210 -2.06 13.91 -8.73
C LEU A 210 -2.74 14.16 -7.38
N ASP A 211 -3.95 14.69 -7.36
CA ASP A 211 -4.68 15.01 -6.14
C ASP A 211 -6.18 14.73 -6.27
N PHE A 212 -6.78 14.16 -5.22
CA PHE A 212 -8.22 13.97 -5.15
C PHE A 212 -9.00 15.23 -4.73
N MET A 213 -8.33 16.34 -4.43
CA MET A 213 -8.96 17.56 -3.92
C MET A 213 -10.17 18.01 -4.74
N PHE A 214 -9.98 18.24 -6.04
CA PHE A 214 -11.06 18.72 -6.91
C PHE A 214 -12.09 17.64 -7.26
N ILE A 215 -11.67 16.39 -7.25
CA ILE A 215 -12.52 15.22 -7.50
C ILE A 215 -13.58 15.09 -6.40
N THR A 216 -13.16 15.28 -5.15
CA THR A 216 -14.01 15.12 -3.96
C THR A 216 -14.59 16.42 -3.43
N ASP A 217 -14.34 17.55 -4.08
CA ASP A 217 -14.87 18.86 -3.71
C ASP A 217 -16.42 18.89 -3.80
N ASP A 218 -17.09 19.52 -2.83
CA ASP A 218 -18.55 19.62 -2.79
C ASP A 218 -19.15 20.38 -3.97
N ASN A 219 -18.35 21.23 -4.59
CA ASN A 219 -18.75 21.95 -5.80
C ASN A 219 -18.66 21.10 -7.07
N ASN A 220 -18.10 19.88 -7.00
CA ASN A 220 -18.10 18.93 -8.12
C ASN A 220 -19.48 18.30 -8.27
N ASN A 221 -20.31 18.87 -9.13
CA ASN A 221 -21.69 18.42 -9.35
C ASN A 221 -21.85 17.42 -10.51
N GLY A 222 -20.77 16.95 -11.13
CA GLY A 222 -20.78 16.01 -12.25
C GLY A 222 -21.24 16.57 -13.59
N ALA A 223 -21.55 17.85 -13.70
CA ALA A 223 -21.95 18.45 -14.96
C ALA A 223 -20.75 18.80 -15.83
N THR A 224 -20.82 18.55 -17.13
CA THR A 224 -19.71 18.81 -18.08
C THR A 224 -19.27 20.26 -18.16
N SER A 225 -20.15 21.21 -17.80
CA SER A 225 -19.86 22.66 -17.69
C SER A 225 -19.27 23.07 -16.35
N ASN A 226 -19.23 22.17 -15.36
CA ASN A 226 -18.70 22.45 -14.03
C ASN A 226 -17.17 22.36 -14.05
N TRP A 227 -16.50 23.38 -13.52
CA TRP A 227 -15.04 23.44 -13.53
C TRP A 227 -14.41 22.29 -12.72
N TYR A 228 -14.93 21.95 -11.54
CA TYR A 228 -14.41 20.86 -10.71
C TYR A 228 -14.57 19.51 -11.40
N TYR A 229 -15.69 19.27 -12.09
CA TYR A 229 -15.89 18.08 -12.89
C TYR A 229 -14.91 18.02 -14.08
N GLN A 230 -14.62 19.15 -14.71
CA GLN A 230 -13.60 19.22 -15.77
C GLN A 230 -12.21 18.87 -15.21
N GLN A 231 -11.86 19.37 -13.99
CA GLN A 231 -10.62 18.97 -13.33
C GLN A 231 -10.59 17.47 -13.02
N GLU A 232 -11.68 16.88 -12.54
CA GLU A 232 -11.79 15.43 -12.36
C GLU A 232 -11.49 14.68 -13.66
N GLN A 233 -12.07 15.10 -14.78
CA GLN A 233 -11.84 14.44 -16.08
C GLN A 233 -10.39 14.60 -16.55
N ASN A 234 -9.78 15.77 -16.36
CA ASN A 234 -8.37 16.01 -16.67
C ASN A 234 -7.46 15.10 -15.84
N ILE A 235 -7.63 15.07 -14.51
CA ILE A 235 -6.85 14.25 -13.59
C ILE A 235 -6.95 12.76 -13.95
N LYS A 236 -8.16 12.27 -14.28
CA LYS A 236 -8.36 10.89 -14.75
C LYS A 236 -7.63 10.63 -16.07
N SER A 237 -7.71 11.56 -17.01
CA SER A 237 -7.02 11.46 -18.31
C SER A 237 -5.51 11.42 -18.11
N ASP A 238 -4.97 12.28 -17.25
CA ASP A 238 -3.54 12.35 -16.95
C ASP A 238 -3.03 11.04 -16.30
N ALA A 239 -3.81 10.47 -15.36
CA ALA A 239 -3.48 9.19 -14.73
C ALA A 239 -3.48 8.02 -15.73
N ILE A 240 -4.46 7.98 -16.64
CA ILE A 240 -4.54 6.96 -17.69
C ILE A 240 -3.39 7.13 -18.70
N GLU A 241 -3.07 8.38 -19.08
CA GLU A 241 -1.94 8.68 -19.97
C GLU A 241 -0.63 8.24 -19.35
N ALA A 242 -0.38 8.59 -18.07
CA ALA A 242 0.82 8.20 -17.36
C ALA A 242 0.98 6.67 -17.29
N TYR A 243 -0.08 5.94 -16.94
CA TYR A 243 -0.09 4.48 -16.95
C TYR A 243 0.24 3.91 -18.34
N ASN A 244 -0.40 4.40 -19.39
CA ASN A 244 -0.16 3.95 -20.77
C ASN A 244 1.28 4.22 -21.24
N LYS A 245 1.94 5.22 -20.66
CA LYS A 245 3.38 5.51 -20.87
C LYS A 245 4.30 4.66 -19.99
N GLY A 246 3.75 3.84 -19.07
CA GLY A 246 4.53 3.05 -18.11
C GLY A 246 5.01 3.84 -16.89
N MET A 247 4.50 5.06 -16.66
CA MET A 247 4.78 5.87 -15.47
C MET A 247 3.98 5.37 -14.27
N ILE A 248 4.45 5.69 -13.06
CA ILE A 248 3.77 5.39 -11.81
C ILE A 248 2.83 6.55 -11.46
N ASN A 249 1.61 6.26 -10.96
CA ASN A 249 0.69 7.28 -10.45
C ASN A 249 0.69 7.33 -8.92
N THR A 250 0.73 8.53 -8.34
CA THR A 250 0.49 8.76 -6.92
C THR A 250 -0.53 9.88 -6.72
N PHE A 251 -1.42 9.70 -5.75
CA PHE A 251 -2.45 10.67 -5.42
C PHE A 251 -2.33 11.11 -3.96
N SER A 252 -2.13 12.38 -3.73
CA SER A 252 -2.40 13.02 -2.45
C SER A 252 -3.89 13.32 -2.31
N TRP A 253 -4.31 13.72 -1.12
CA TRP A 253 -5.68 14.16 -0.88
C TRP A 253 -5.73 15.35 0.06
N HIS A 254 -5.78 16.54 -0.51
CA HIS A 254 -6.10 17.77 0.22
C HIS A 254 -7.61 17.85 0.46
N MET A 255 -8.08 16.98 1.35
CA MET A 255 -9.50 16.86 1.67
C MET A 255 -10.00 18.14 2.36
N ARG A 256 -11.13 18.68 1.88
CA ARG A 256 -11.82 19.79 2.53
C ARG A 256 -12.40 19.33 3.86
N GLU A 257 -12.44 20.25 4.84
CA GLU A 257 -13.02 19.98 6.15
C GLU A 257 -14.53 19.66 6.06
N PRO A 258 -15.07 18.84 7.00
CA PRO A 258 -16.39 18.20 6.80
C PRO A 258 -17.59 19.05 7.24
N TYR A 259 -17.44 20.33 7.58
CA TYR A 259 -18.54 21.21 8.01
C TYR A 259 -19.03 22.13 6.89
N ASP A 260 -18.16 22.97 6.37
CA ASP A 260 -18.47 23.93 5.30
C ASP A 260 -17.91 23.48 3.94
N GLY A 261 -16.92 22.58 3.92
CA GLY A 261 -16.30 22.05 2.71
C GLY A 261 -15.38 23.05 1.99
N ASP A 262 -14.94 24.11 2.66
CA ASP A 262 -14.19 25.20 2.05
C ASP A 262 -12.68 25.07 2.19
N TYR A 263 -12.17 24.57 3.34
CA TYR A 263 -10.78 24.67 3.73
C TYR A 263 -10.14 23.30 3.98
N PHE A 264 -8.84 23.20 3.73
CA PHE A 264 -7.99 22.10 4.21
C PHE A 264 -6.88 22.62 5.13
N TYR A 265 -6.51 23.90 5.07
CA TYR A 265 -5.61 24.50 6.03
C TYR A 265 -6.35 24.87 7.33
N ALA A 266 -5.83 24.38 8.44
CA ALA A 266 -6.40 24.63 9.78
C ALA A 266 -6.41 26.13 10.15
N SER A 267 -5.47 26.92 9.63
CA SER A 267 -5.41 28.38 9.86
C SER A 267 -6.61 29.14 9.30
N GLU A 268 -7.30 28.59 8.30
CA GLU A 268 -8.47 29.19 7.66
C GLU A 268 -9.80 28.79 8.34
N MET A 269 -9.76 27.77 9.21
CA MET A 269 -10.92 27.20 9.90
C MET A 269 -11.22 27.92 11.21
N THR A 270 -12.47 27.86 11.65
CA THR A 270 -12.87 28.27 13.00
C THR A 270 -12.29 27.32 14.06
N GLN A 271 -12.22 27.77 15.32
CA GLN A 271 -11.76 26.90 16.41
C GLN A 271 -12.64 25.64 16.54
N PHE A 272 -13.97 25.82 16.42
CA PHE A 272 -14.90 24.67 16.47
C PHE A 272 -14.61 23.63 15.38
N GLN A 273 -14.38 24.06 14.14
CA GLN A 273 -14.03 23.17 13.04
C GLN A 273 -12.71 22.43 13.32
N ARG A 274 -11.66 23.15 13.72
CA ARG A 274 -10.36 22.53 14.08
C ARG A 274 -10.50 21.44 15.13
N ASP A 275 -11.24 21.73 16.21
CA ASP A 275 -11.36 20.84 17.35
C ASP A 275 -12.24 19.60 17.07
N ASN A 276 -13.10 19.67 16.04
CA ASN A 276 -14.12 18.65 15.83
C ASN A 276 -14.05 17.96 14.45
N ALA A 277 -13.34 18.48 13.46
CA ALA A 277 -13.38 17.99 12.08
C ALA A 277 -13.03 16.51 12.01
N LEU A 278 -11.88 16.09 12.53
CA LEU A 278 -11.44 14.70 12.45
C LEU A 278 -12.37 13.76 13.21
N VAL A 279 -12.73 14.10 14.44
CA VAL A 279 -13.60 13.25 15.28
C VAL A 279 -14.98 13.08 14.65
N SER A 280 -15.49 14.13 13.97
CA SER A 280 -16.81 14.09 13.33
C SER A 280 -16.92 13.08 12.19
N ILE A 281 -15.81 12.71 11.54
CA ILE A 281 -15.80 11.75 10.42
C ILE A 281 -15.46 10.32 10.84
N LEU A 282 -15.06 10.11 12.10
CA LEU A 282 -14.88 8.76 12.64
C LEU A 282 -16.21 8.00 12.68
N PRO A 283 -16.20 6.67 12.78
CA PRO A 283 -17.41 5.88 13.03
C PRO A 283 -18.25 6.46 14.19
N GLU A 284 -19.54 6.60 14.00
CA GLU A 284 -20.49 7.26 14.91
C GLU A 284 -20.40 8.79 14.98
N GLY A 285 -19.44 9.41 14.30
CA GLY A 285 -19.32 10.86 14.22
C GLY A 285 -20.41 11.49 13.34
N ALA A 286 -20.72 12.77 13.60
CA ALA A 286 -21.83 13.47 12.94
C ALA A 286 -21.66 13.59 11.41
N ASN A 287 -20.42 13.61 10.92
CA ASN A 287 -20.07 13.74 9.50
C ASN A 287 -19.52 12.42 8.90
N HIS A 288 -19.73 11.28 9.59
CA HIS A 288 -19.21 9.99 9.13
C HIS A 288 -19.79 9.59 7.75
N GLU A 289 -21.10 9.79 7.54
CA GLU A 289 -21.74 9.48 6.25
C GLU A 289 -21.25 10.42 5.13
N TYR A 290 -20.98 11.68 5.44
CA TYR A 290 -20.34 12.61 4.50
C TYR A 290 -18.94 12.08 4.08
N TYR A 291 -18.15 11.64 5.04
CA TYR A 291 -16.83 11.07 4.75
C TYR A 291 -16.90 9.81 3.88
N LYS A 292 -17.85 8.92 4.14
CA LYS A 292 -18.10 7.74 3.30
C LYS A 292 -18.45 8.12 1.86
N GLN A 293 -19.23 9.20 1.64
CA GLN A 293 -19.53 9.70 0.30
C GLN A 293 -18.26 10.17 -0.42
N LYS A 294 -17.32 10.82 0.29
CA LYS A 294 -16.02 11.19 -0.28
C LYS A 294 -15.19 9.96 -0.68
N LEU A 295 -15.15 8.94 0.16
CA LEU A 295 -14.48 7.66 -0.16
C LEU A 295 -15.18 6.93 -1.33
N GLN A 296 -16.50 6.97 -1.43
CA GLN A 296 -17.23 6.46 -2.59
C GLN A 296 -16.79 7.16 -3.87
N LYS A 297 -16.62 8.49 -3.83
CA LYS A 297 -16.15 9.24 -4.99
C LYS A 297 -14.71 8.87 -5.38
N VAL A 298 -13.82 8.65 -4.41
CA VAL A 298 -12.48 8.09 -4.67
C VAL A 298 -12.57 6.75 -5.36
N ALA A 299 -13.44 5.84 -4.87
CA ALA A 299 -13.63 4.52 -5.46
C ALA A 299 -14.22 4.57 -6.87
N GLU A 300 -15.22 5.43 -7.13
CA GLU A 300 -15.79 5.65 -8.47
C GLU A 300 -14.71 6.03 -9.49
N VAL A 301 -13.84 6.96 -9.11
CA VAL A 301 -12.73 7.38 -9.97
C VAL A 301 -11.72 6.25 -10.15
N ALA A 302 -11.32 5.57 -9.08
CA ALA A 302 -10.40 4.44 -9.13
C ALA A 302 -10.88 3.32 -10.08
N HIS A 303 -12.17 2.96 -10.02
CA HIS A 303 -12.79 1.96 -10.90
C HIS A 303 -12.99 2.44 -12.35
N SER A 304 -12.98 3.76 -12.58
CA SER A 304 -13.17 4.34 -13.93
C SER A 304 -11.86 4.57 -14.68
N MET A 305 -10.72 4.51 -13.99
CA MET A 305 -9.40 4.64 -14.62
C MET A 305 -9.00 3.29 -15.23
N VAL A 306 -9.18 3.17 -16.55
CA VAL A 306 -8.86 1.96 -17.30
C VAL A 306 -7.84 2.30 -18.38
N GLY A 307 -6.74 1.56 -18.40
CA GLY A 307 -5.67 1.70 -19.38
C GLY A 307 -6.06 1.23 -20.79
N SER A 308 -5.21 1.49 -21.75
CA SER A 308 -5.42 1.05 -23.14
C SER A 308 -5.38 -0.48 -23.32
N ASP A 309 -4.84 -1.18 -22.35
CA ASP A 309 -4.80 -2.64 -22.23
C ASP A 309 -6.08 -3.25 -21.63
N GLY A 310 -7.00 -2.41 -21.17
CA GLY A 310 -8.27 -2.80 -20.54
C GLY A 310 -8.17 -3.08 -19.04
N ASN A 311 -7.00 -2.91 -18.42
CA ASN A 311 -6.78 -3.12 -17.00
C ASN A 311 -7.06 -1.84 -16.19
N LEU A 312 -7.42 -2.02 -14.92
CA LEU A 312 -7.52 -0.88 -13.98
C LEU A 312 -6.13 -0.27 -13.76
N VAL A 313 -6.05 1.03 -13.82
CA VAL A 313 -4.80 1.79 -13.58
C VAL A 313 -4.43 1.71 -12.09
N PRO A 314 -3.30 1.10 -11.72
CA PRO A 314 -2.81 1.12 -10.35
C PRO A 314 -2.36 2.52 -9.93
N PHE A 315 -2.57 2.85 -8.65
CA PHE A 315 -2.07 4.09 -8.09
C PHE A 315 -1.71 3.96 -6.62
N ILE A 316 -0.80 4.84 -6.18
CA ILE A 316 -0.44 5.01 -4.78
C ILE A 316 -1.35 6.08 -4.20
N PHE A 317 -2.06 5.79 -3.11
CA PHE A 317 -2.93 6.73 -2.41
C PHE A 317 -2.29 7.19 -1.10
N ARG A 318 -2.18 8.48 -0.92
CA ARG A 318 -1.51 9.13 0.19
C ARG A 318 -2.47 10.10 0.92
N PRO A 319 -3.47 9.55 1.65
CA PRO A 319 -4.40 10.36 2.44
C PRO A 319 -3.71 10.90 3.69
N PHE A 320 -4.19 12.02 4.22
CA PHE A 320 -3.76 12.59 5.51
C PHE A 320 -2.25 12.75 5.65
N HIS A 321 -1.54 13.10 4.58
CA HIS A 321 -0.11 13.36 4.58
C HIS A 321 0.25 14.52 5.53
N GLU A 322 1.53 14.62 5.94
CA GLU A 322 2.04 15.68 6.83
C GLU A 322 1.25 15.82 8.15
N PHE A 323 0.70 14.73 8.64
CA PHE A 323 -0.18 14.68 9.82
C PHE A 323 0.53 15.00 11.13
N ASP A 324 1.83 15.01 11.18
CA ASP A 324 2.67 15.41 12.31
C ASP A 324 2.94 16.93 12.34
N GLY A 325 2.50 17.66 11.30
CA GLY A 325 2.34 19.10 11.30
C GLY A 325 1.03 19.57 11.95
N ASP A 326 0.80 20.88 11.93
CA ASP A 326 -0.41 21.53 12.44
C ASP A 326 -1.09 22.47 11.42
N TRP A 327 -0.66 22.40 10.16
CA TRP A 327 -1.23 23.21 9.09
C TRP A 327 -2.48 22.60 8.46
N PHE A 328 -2.63 21.28 8.43
CA PHE A 328 -3.84 20.61 7.97
C PHE A 328 -4.76 20.26 9.15
N TRP A 329 -6.08 20.21 8.91
CA TRP A 329 -7.07 19.91 9.96
C TRP A 329 -6.97 18.46 10.51
N TRP A 330 -6.29 17.54 9.81
CA TRP A 330 -5.98 16.19 10.29
C TRP A 330 -4.63 16.10 11.02
N GLY A 331 -3.99 17.25 11.26
CA GLY A 331 -2.69 17.33 11.90
C GLY A 331 -2.69 16.98 13.38
N LYS A 332 -1.49 16.77 13.93
CA LYS A 332 -1.30 16.29 15.32
C LYS A 332 -1.88 17.20 16.39
N ALA A 333 -2.05 18.49 16.10
CA ALA A 333 -2.66 19.44 17.04
C ALA A 333 -4.17 19.25 17.21
N TYR A 334 -4.84 18.55 16.29
CA TYR A 334 -6.30 18.48 16.19
C TYR A 334 -6.87 17.08 16.42
N CYS A 335 -6.02 16.09 16.63
CA CYS A 335 -6.43 14.74 16.99
C CYS A 335 -5.35 13.98 17.77
N SER A 336 -5.80 13.03 18.57
CA SER A 336 -4.91 12.08 19.23
C SER A 336 -4.32 11.07 18.24
N PRO A 337 -3.21 10.38 18.58
CA PRO A 337 -2.69 9.28 17.78
C PRO A 337 -3.71 8.16 17.55
N GLN A 338 -4.55 7.87 18.53
CA GLN A 338 -5.58 6.83 18.45
C GLN A 338 -6.69 7.19 17.45
N GLU A 339 -7.15 8.43 17.47
CA GLU A 339 -8.16 8.93 16.50
C GLU A 339 -7.61 8.95 15.08
N PHE A 340 -6.37 9.38 14.89
CA PHE A 340 -5.72 9.33 13.57
C PHE A 340 -5.60 7.90 13.05
N LYS A 341 -5.14 6.96 13.89
CA LYS A 341 -5.05 5.53 13.52
C LYS A 341 -6.43 4.95 13.18
N ALA A 342 -7.45 5.28 13.96
CA ALA A 342 -8.82 4.82 13.70
C ALA A 342 -9.36 5.34 12.37
N LEU A 343 -9.11 6.62 12.05
CA LEU A 343 -9.49 7.21 10.76
C LEU A 343 -8.78 6.52 9.60
N TRP A 344 -7.46 6.33 9.72
CA TRP A 344 -6.67 5.63 8.70
C TRP A 344 -7.16 4.21 8.45
N GLN A 345 -7.32 3.42 9.53
CA GLN A 345 -7.80 2.04 9.45
C GLN A 345 -9.19 1.96 8.84
N PHE A 346 -10.11 2.85 9.23
CA PHE A 346 -11.42 2.94 8.61
C PHE A 346 -11.33 3.25 7.11
N THR A 347 -10.52 4.23 6.71
CA THR A 347 -10.31 4.61 5.31
C THR A 347 -9.88 3.42 4.46
N VAL A 348 -8.85 2.72 4.92
CA VAL A 348 -8.30 1.55 4.23
C VAL A 348 -9.33 0.43 4.14
N THR A 349 -9.93 0.04 5.27
CA THR A 349 -10.90 -1.06 5.28
C THR A 349 -12.15 -0.74 4.46
N TYR A 350 -12.63 0.50 4.48
CA TYR A 350 -13.80 0.89 3.70
C TYR A 350 -13.53 0.88 2.19
N LEU A 351 -12.38 1.41 1.74
CA LEU A 351 -11.97 1.36 0.33
C LEU A 351 -11.72 -0.08 -0.14
N ARG A 352 -10.96 -0.86 0.64
CA ARG A 352 -10.57 -2.22 0.28
C ARG A 352 -11.74 -3.20 0.39
N ASP A 353 -12.40 -3.26 1.55
CA ASP A 353 -13.33 -4.35 1.89
C ASP A 353 -14.77 -4.04 1.48
N THR A 354 -15.19 -2.77 1.58
CA THR A 354 -16.57 -2.36 1.25
C THR A 354 -16.69 -1.91 -0.20
N LEU A 355 -15.78 -1.05 -0.64
CA LEU A 355 -15.83 -0.48 -1.98
C LEU A 355 -15.00 -1.26 -3.01
N GLN A 356 -14.26 -2.30 -2.59
CA GLN A 356 -13.51 -3.22 -3.45
C GLN A 356 -12.54 -2.50 -4.42
N VAL A 357 -11.84 -1.47 -3.92
CA VAL A 357 -10.80 -0.78 -4.69
C VAL A 357 -9.52 -1.62 -4.66
N ASN A 358 -9.31 -2.39 -5.73
CA ASN A 358 -8.24 -3.38 -5.82
C ASN A 358 -7.00 -2.90 -6.60
N ASN A 359 -7.02 -1.66 -7.11
CA ASN A 359 -5.92 -1.03 -7.85
C ASN A 359 -5.19 0.06 -7.06
N ILE A 360 -5.09 -0.10 -5.74
CA ILE A 360 -4.57 0.92 -4.81
C ILE A 360 -3.45 0.37 -3.92
N LEU A 361 -2.37 1.13 -3.75
CA LEU A 361 -1.36 0.99 -2.70
C LEU A 361 -1.48 2.16 -1.72
N PHE A 362 -1.37 1.92 -0.42
CA PHE A 362 -1.52 2.94 0.60
C PHE A 362 -0.17 3.44 1.11
N ALA A 363 0.07 4.76 1.02
CA ALA A 363 1.31 5.40 1.45
C ALA A 363 1.09 6.27 2.69
N PHE A 364 1.84 5.98 3.75
CA PHE A 364 1.88 6.71 5.00
C PHE A 364 3.05 7.69 4.95
N SER A 365 2.78 9.00 4.98
CA SER A 365 3.80 10.03 4.85
C SER A 365 3.63 11.16 5.87
N PRO A 366 4.34 11.12 7.01
CA PRO A 366 4.53 12.30 7.83
C PRO A 366 5.36 13.37 7.12
N ASP A 367 5.37 14.59 7.64
CA ASP A 367 6.43 15.58 7.39
C ASP A 367 7.75 15.09 8.01
N SER A 368 8.80 15.83 7.80
CA SER A 368 10.17 15.53 8.26
C SER A 368 10.43 15.76 9.76
N SER A 369 9.41 15.85 10.59
CA SER A 369 9.53 16.24 12.02
C SER A 369 9.95 15.09 12.97
N PHE A 370 10.39 13.95 12.46
CA PHE A 370 10.86 12.80 13.25
C PHE A 370 12.38 12.64 13.18
N PHE A 371 12.96 12.07 14.26
CA PHE A 371 14.40 11.76 14.38
C PHE A 371 14.65 10.32 14.86
N SER A 372 13.61 9.53 15.02
CA SER A 372 13.70 8.13 15.43
C SER A 372 12.56 7.30 14.84
N ALA A 373 12.77 5.97 14.75
CA ALA A 373 11.72 5.03 14.34
C ALA A 373 10.48 5.12 15.24
N ALA A 374 10.64 5.31 16.54
CA ALA A 374 9.54 5.44 17.49
C ALA A 374 8.69 6.70 17.24
N GLU A 375 9.32 7.82 16.92
CA GLU A 375 8.61 9.05 16.55
C GLU A 375 7.86 8.88 15.22
N TYR A 376 8.52 8.32 14.19
CA TYR A 376 7.89 8.01 12.91
C TYR A 376 6.64 7.13 13.10
N LEU A 377 6.74 6.08 13.91
CA LEU A 377 5.65 5.12 14.16
C LEU A 377 4.59 5.61 15.17
N SER A 378 4.72 6.79 15.76
CA SER A 378 3.83 7.26 16.82
C SER A 378 2.34 7.26 16.41
N ARG A 379 2.05 7.56 15.14
CA ARG A 379 0.70 7.55 14.54
C ARG A 379 0.52 6.45 13.50
N TYR A 380 1.47 5.53 13.38
CA TYR A 380 1.42 4.46 12.40
C TYR A 380 0.23 3.52 12.64
N PRO A 381 -0.63 3.27 11.64
CA PRO A 381 -1.87 2.52 11.84
C PRO A 381 -1.67 1.00 11.89
N GLY A 382 -0.45 0.52 11.58
CA GLY A 382 -0.10 -0.89 11.47
C GLY A 382 0.14 -1.35 10.04
N ASP A 383 0.87 -2.45 9.90
CA ASP A 383 1.35 -2.94 8.60
C ASP A 383 0.27 -3.49 7.69
N ALA A 384 -0.85 -3.94 8.26
CA ALA A 384 -2.04 -4.34 7.52
C ALA A 384 -2.76 -3.17 6.81
N TYR A 385 -2.29 -1.92 7.01
CA TYR A 385 -2.93 -0.71 6.51
C TYR A 385 -1.98 0.22 5.72
N VAL A 386 -0.74 -0.20 5.49
CA VAL A 386 0.28 0.60 4.80
C VAL A 386 1.13 -0.28 3.90
N ASP A 387 1.31 0.12 2.64
CA ASP A 387 2.21 -0.51 1.67
C ASP A 387 3.53 0.25 1.54
N ILE A 388 3.49 1.57 1.72
CA ILE A 388 4.62 2.48 1.48
C ILE A 388 4.85 3.34 2.71
N LEU A 389 6.08 3.33 3.22
CA LEU A 389 6.55 4.23 4.26
C LEU A 389 7.24 5.43 3.61
N GLY A 390 6.61 6.57 3.65
CA GLY A 390 7.08 7.79 3.02
C GLY A 390 7.46 8.88 4.00
N MET A 391 8.00 9.97 3.51
CA MET A 391 8.01 11.26 4.19
C MET A 391 7.91 12.40 3.18
N ASP A 392 7.30 13.49 3.58
CA ASP A 392 7.33 14.76 2.89
C ASP A 392 8.42 15.62 3.55
N ASN A 393 9.40 16.08 2.79
CA ASN A 393 10.55 16.75 3.37
C ASN A 393 10.96 17.97 2.55
N TYR A 394 10.41 19.11 2.91
CA TYR A 394 10.80 20.40 2.38
C TYR A 394 11.86 21.08 3.26
N ALA A 395 11.85 20.81 4.57
CA ALA A 395 12.68 21.52 5.52
C ALA A 395 14.17 21.25 5.30
N ASP A 396 14.57 20.00 5.10
CA ASP A 396 15.97 19.63 4.90
C ASP A 396 16.45 19.90 3.46
N PHE A 397 15.53 19.91 2.47
CA PHE A 397 15.82 20.20 1.07
C PHE A 397 15.65 21.68 0.68
N ASN A 398 15.66 22.60 1.63
CA ASN A 398 15.44 24.02 1.40
C ASN A 398 16.72 24.85 1.10
N ASN A 399 17.77 24.21 0.55
CA ASN A 399 19.02 24.86 0.16
C ASN A 399 19.89 25.38 1.33
N GLN A 400 19.76 24.81 2.52
CA GLN A 400 20.51 25.22 3.73
C GLN A 400 21.92 24.60 3.82
N GLY A 401 22.35 23.84 2.83
CA GLY A 401 23.67 23.23 2.78
C GLY A 401 23.73 21.81 3.37
N GLN A 402 24.95 21.31 3.59
CA GLN A 402 25.21 19.89 3.82
C GLN A 402 24.54 19.34 5.07
N ALA A 403 24.54 20.07 6.18
CA ALA A 403 23.97 19.58 7.43
C ALA A 403 22.46 19.25 7.36
N ALA A 404 21.69 20.01 6.57
CA ALA A 404 20.29 19.73 6.32
C ALA A 404 20.11 18.46 5.47
N LEU A 405 20.98 18.27 4.49
CA LEU A 405 20.95 17.09 3.63
C LEU A 405 21.43 15.82 4.35
N ASP A 406 22.37 15.94 5.29
CA ASP A 406 22.73 14.85 6.20
C ASP A 406 21.52 14.44 7.07
N SER A 407 20.76 15.40 7.60
CA SER A 407 19.50 15.14 8.30
C SER A 407 18.46 14.44 7.43
N ALA A 408 18.32 14.85 6.16
CA ALA A 408 17.43 14.16 5.22
C ALA A 408 17.85 12.71 5.00
N ASN A 409 19.16 12.46 4.83
CA ASN A 409 19.68 11.10 4.66
C ASN A 409 19.47 10.23 5.91
N GLU A 410 19.70 10.76 7.12
CA GLU A 410 19.43 10.05 8.39
C GLU A 410 17.97 9.64 8.50
N LYS A 411 17.03 10.52 8.16
CA LYS A 411 15.58 10.21 8.14
C LYS A 411 15.24 9.15 7.09
N LEU A 412 15.84 9.22 5.90
CA LEU A 412 15.67 8.20 4.86
C LEU A 412 16.25 6.84 5.28
N GLN A 413 17.33 6.80 6.04
CA GLN A 413 17.85 5.56 6.64
C GLN A 413 16.83 4.96 7.62
N ILE A 414 16.18 5.78 8.48
CA ILE A 414 15.13 5.32 9.40
C ILE A 414 13.99 4.65 8.64
N ILE A 415 13.43 5.32 7.62
CA ILE A 415 12.31 4.73 6.87
C ILE A 415 12.73 3.55 6.00
N THR A 416 13.97 3.54 5.49
CA THR A 416 14.54 2.38 4.78
C THR A 416 14.61 1.16 5.70
N ALA A 417 15.15 1.31 6.91
CA ALA A 417 15.21 0.23 7.89
C ALA A 417 13.81 -0.29 8.23
N LEU A 418 12.90 0.61 8.58
CA LEU A 418 11.50 0.27 8.86
C LEU A 418 10.81 -0.45 7.69
N ALA A 419 11.10 -0.05 6.45
CA ALA A 419 10.52 -0.68 5.26
C ALA A 419 11.15 -2.04 4.94
N LYS A 420 12.42 -2.25 5.28
CA LYS A 420 13.08 -3.55 5.18
C LYS A 420 12.46 -4.54 6.17
N ASP A 421 12.46 -4.19 7.45
CA ASP A 421 11.90 -5.01 8.52
C ASP A 421 10.44 -5.40 8.24
N ARG A 422 9.70 -4.58 7.53
CA ARG A 422 8.26 -4.71 7.29
C ARG A 422 7.90 -5.18 5.88
N VAL A 423 8.88 -5.49 5.04
CA VAL A 423 8.69 -5.81 3.62
C VAL A 423 7.78 -4.77 2.92
N LYS A 424 7.99 -3.50 3.27
CA LYS A 424 7.30 -2.35 2.67
C LYS A 424 8.25 -1.59 1.75
N ILE A 425 7.75 -0.57 1.08
CA ILE A 425 8.53 0.31 0.21
C ILE A 425 8.82 1.59 0.97
N ALA A 426 10.06 2.07 0.96
CA ALA A 426 10.39 3.41 1.44
C ALA A 426 10.33 4.41 0.27
N ALA A 427 9.95 5.67 0.54
CA ALA A 427 9.88 6.72 -0.47
C ALA A 427 10.09 8.12 0.12
N LEU A 428 10.61 9.05 -0.70
CA LEU A 428 10.49 10.49 -0.47
C LEU A 428 9.24 10.96 -1.22
N THR A 429 8.12 11.05 -0.50
CA THR A 429 6.79 11.21 -1.09
C THR A 429 6.48 12.62 -1.57
N GLU A 430 7.11 13.62 -0.98
CA GLU A 430 7.17 14.99 -1.49
C GLU A 430 8.48 15.66 -1.11
N SER A 431 9.00 16.49 -1.99
CA SER A 431 10.12 17.38 -1.70
C SER A 431 10.20 18.51 -2.72
N ALA A 432 10.73 19.63 -2.33
CA ALA A 432 11.14 20.66 -3.25
C ALA A 432 12.05 21.69 -2.60
N TYR A 433 12.96 22.24 -3.41
CA TYR A 433 13.43 23.60 -3.25
C TYR A 433 12.70 24.45 -4.30
N ILE A 434 11.83 25.36 -3.82
CA ILE A 434 10.99 26.18 -4.70
C ILE A 434 11.82 27.37 -5.17
N VAL A 435 12.15 27.42 -6.46
CA VAL A 435 12.96 28.47 -7.05
C VAL A 435 12.09 29.55 -7.62
N THR A 436 12.37 30.79 -7.18
CA THR A 436 11.92 32.01 -7.84
C THR A 436 13.12 32.58 -8.58
N PRO A 437 13.16 32.54 -9.91
CA PRO A 437 14.41 32.69 -10.69
C PRO A 437 15.21 33.97 -10.44
N SER A 438 14.54 35.01 -9.97
CA SER A 438 15.21 36.30 -9.73
C SER A 438 15.96 36.40 -8.39
N ILE A 439 15.66 35.55 -7.40
CA ILE A 439 16.13 35.74 -6.03
C ILE A 439 16.50 34.48 -5.28
N ASN A 440 16.28 33.29 -5.84
CA ASN A 440 16.26 32.06 -5.06
C ASN A 440 16.86 30.85 -5.82
N ASN A 441 17.94 31.07 -6.57
CA ASN A 441 18.61 29.95 -7.23
C ASN A 441 19.26 28.99 -6.20
N PRO A 442 19.18 27.67 -6.41
CA PRO A 442 19.86 26.72 -5.53
C PRO A 442 21.39 26.87 -5.61
N ILE A 443 22.07 26.39 -4.57
CA ILE A 443 23.54 26.28 -4.57
C ILE A 443 24.01 25.36 -5.70
N SER A 444 25.25 25.55 -6.14
CA SER A 444 25.86 24.71 -7.17
C SER A 444 25.90 23.24 -6.73
N GLY A 445 25.46 22.34 -7.59
CA GLY A 445 25.39 20.91 -7.29
C GLY A 445 24.25 20.52 -6.34
N PHE A 446 23.24 21.35 -6.19
CA PHE A 446 22.11 21.07 -5.32
C PHE A 446 21.40 19.76 -5.69
N TYR A 447 21.09 19.55 -6.95
CA TYR A 447 20.43 18.33 -7.42
C TYR A 447 21.41 17.17 -7.55
N ALA A 448 22.48 17.34 -8.31
CA ALA A 448 23.37 16.26 -8.70
C ALA A 448 24.28 15.73 -7.58
N ASN A 449 24.62 16.56 -6.61
CA ASN A 449 25.47 16.15 -5.51
C ASN A 449 24.71 16.10 -4.20
N HIS A 450 24.13 17.21 -3.76
CA HIS A 450 23.52 17.29 -2.43
C HIS A 450 22.27 16.42 -2.31
N MET A 451 21.26 16.64 -3.15
CA MET A 451 20.03 15.87 -3.12
C MET A 451 20.29 14.41 -3.48
N TYR A 452 21.06 14.15 -4.56
CA TYR A 452 21.34 12.77 -4.96
C TYR A 452 22.03 11.97 -3.86
N ASN A 453 23.01 12.55 -3.17
CA ASN A 453 23.71 11.87 -2.08
C ASN A 453 22.78 11.60 -0.89
N ALA A 454 21.90 12.56 -0.54
CA ALA A 454 20.90 12.33 0.49
C ALA A 454 19.97 11.14 0.17
N LEU A 455 19.66 10.94 -1.13
CA LEU A 455 18.77 9.87 -1.60
C LEU A 455 19.48 8.53 -1.82
N SER A 456 20.83 8.49 -1.82
CA SER A 456 21.58 7.31 -2.25
C SER A 456 22.66 6.82 -1.31
N ASP A 457 23.21 7.69 -0.44
CA ASP A 457 24.27 7.33 0.48
C ASP A 457 23.74 6.50 1.66
N ASN A 458 24.66 5.82 2.35
CA ASN A 458 24.39 5.07 3.57
C ASN A 458 23.31 3.98 3.44
N ASN A 459 23.27 3.30 2.29
CA ASN A 459 22.33 2.21 2.00
C ASN A 459 20.85 2.64 2.05
N VAL A 460 20.54 3.89 1.77
CA VAL A 460 19.17 4.33 1.55
C VAL A 460 18.57 3.58 0.36
N GLU A 461 17.42 2.96 0.55
CA GLU A 461 16.67 2.23 -0.46
C GLU A 461 15.26 2.79 -0.53
N ILE A 462 14.98 3.60 -1.56
CA ILE A 462 13.67 4.19 -1.82
C ILE A 462 13.18 3.81 -3.21
N GLY A 463 11.89 3.50 -3.36
CA GLY A 463 11.30 3.15 -4.65
C GLY A 463 11.08 4.36 -5.55
N TYR A 464 10.81 5.53 -4.96
CA TYR A 464 10.65 6.78 -5.69
C TYR A 464 10.94 8.01 -4.82
N MET A 465 11.18 9.13 -5.49
CA MET A 465 11.11 10.47 -4.94
C MET A 465 10.21 11.34 -5.82
N MET A 466 9.52 12.32 -5.23
CA MET A 466 8.64 13.23 -5.97
C MET A 466 8.97 14.68 -5.66
N PHE A 467 9.25 15.45 -6.72
CA PHE A 467 9.26 16.91 -6.65
C PHE A 467 7.82 17.45 -6.63
N TRP A 468 7.61 18.55 -5.90
CA TRP A 468 6.35 19.27 -5.98
C TRP A 468 6.13 19.94 -7.33
N THR A 469 5.05 20.67 -7.45
CA THR A 469 4.59 21.24 -8.72
C THR A 469 5.39 22.48 -9.14
N ASN A 470 5.61 22.63 -10.44
CA ASN A 470 5.94 23.92 -11.04
C ASN A 470 4.69 24.79 -11.13
N THR A 471 4.88 26.12 -11.15
CA THR A 471 3.80 27.09 -11.35
C THR A 471 4.22 28.11 -12.41
N SER A 472 3.33 29.00 -12.82
CA SER A 472 3.69 30.08 -13.75
C SER A 472 4.89 30.93 -13.32
N ASN A 473 5.17 31.02 -12.01
CA ASN A 473 6.18 31.93 -11.47
C ASN A 473 7.33 31.22 -10.72
N THR A 474 7.21 29.95 -10.43
CA THR A 474 8.18 29.16 -9.64
C THR A 474 8.38 27.78 -10.23
N TYR A 475 9.55 27.20 -9.95
CA TYR A 475 9.79 25.81 -10.31
C TYR A 475 10.48 25.04 -9.18
N CYS A 476 10.15 23.74 -9.09
CA CYS A 476 10.84 22.72 -8.30
C CYS A 476 11.76 21.87 -9.17
N THR A 477 11.37 21.66 -10.41
CA THR A 477 12.15 21.00 -11.47
C THR A 477 12.46 22.05 -12.55
N PRO A 478 13.74 22.35 -12.81
CA PRO A 478 14.10 23.46 -13.67
C PRO A 478 13.77 23.18 -15.14
N PRO A 479 12.97 24.03 -15.79
CA PRO A 479 12.77 23.97 -17.23
C PRO A 479 14.03 24.42 -17.98
N PRO A 480 14.09 24.25 -19.32
CA PRO A 480 15.25 24.64 -20.11
C PRO A 480 15.66 26.09 -19.93
N GLY A 481 16.96 26.34 -19.82
CA GLY A 481 17.56 27.67 -19.76
C GLY A 481 17.58 28.32 -18.38
N GLN A 482 17.14 27.62 -17.33
CA GLN A 482 17.28 28.08 -15.95
C GLN A 482 18.70 27.84 -15.42
N PRO A 483 19.18 28.61 -14.44
CA PRO A 483 20.53 28.46 -13.90
C PRO A 483 20.88 27.05 -13.39
N SER A 484 19.90 26.33 -12.84
CA SER A 484 20.05 24.98 -12.31
C SER A 484 19.77 23.85 -13.30
N THR A 485 19.47 24.17 -14.58
CA THR A 485 19.12 23.16 -15.59
C THR A 485 20.22 22.11 -15.78
N SER A 486 21.49 22.53 -15.84
CA SER A 486 22.62 21.61 -16.02
C SER A 486 22.84 20.70 -14.82
N ASP A 487 22.64 21.20 -13.61
CA ASP A 487 22.76 20.47 -12.38
C ASP A 487 21.61 19.42 -12.26
N PHE A 488 20.39 19.80 -12.64
CA PHE A 488 19.27 18.86 -12.71
C PHE A 488 19.47 17.78 -13.78
N LEU A 489 19.99 18.15 -14.96
CA LEU A 489 20.34 17.16 -16.00
C LEU A 489 21.40 16.17 -15.50
N GLU A 490 22.39 16.63 -14.73
CA GLU A 490 23.37 15.72 -14.12
C GLU A 490 22.68 14.79 -13.10
N PHE A 491 21.76 15.30 -12.26
CA PHE A 491 21.00 14.51 -11.28
C PHE A 491 20.21 13.37 -11.93
N VAL A 492 19.45 13.66 -12.98
CA VAL A 492 18.61 12.64 -13.63
C VAL A 492 19.42 11.61 -14.41
N ASN A 493 20.69 11.94 -14.76
CA ASN A 493 21.62 11.01 -15.40
C ASN A 493 22.48 10.22 -14.39
N LYS A 494 22.32 10.41 -13.09
CA LYS A 494 23.00 9.61 -12.06
C LYS A 494 22.49 8.16 -12.07
N PRO A 495 23.32 7.18 -11.70
CA PRO A 495 23.00 5.75 -11.86
C PRO A 495 21.73 5.27 -11.17
N ARG A 496 21.32 5.91 -10.06
CA ARG A 496 20.11 5.53 -9.31
C ARG A 496 18.86 6.31 -9.70
N SER A 497 18.99 7.46 -10.36
CA SER A 497 17.85 8.26 -10.84
C SER A 497 17.25 7.61 -12.08
N VAL A 498 15.91 7.47 -12.12
CA VAL A 498 15.20 6.85 -13.25
C VAL A 498 14.02 7.72 -13.67
N LEU A 499 14.02 8.13 -14.93
CA LEU A 499 12.88 8.76 -15.60
C LEU A 499 12.03 7.69 -16.32
N GLN A 500 10.91 8.11 -16.92
CA GLN A 500 9.95 7.22 -17.57
C GLN A 500 10.58 6.26 -18.60
N ASN A 501 11.46 6.77 -19.47
CA ASN A 501 12.09 5.98 -20.54
C ASN A 501 13.09 4.90 -20.04
N GLU A 502 13.48 4.95 -18.77
CA GLU A 502 14.40 3.98 -18.15
C GLU A 502 13.71 3.12 -17.08
N LEU A 503 12.43 3.38 -16.78
CA LEU A 503 11.67 2.53 -15.89
C LEU A 503 11.52 1.13 -16.49
N PRO A 504 11.73 0.05 -15.70
CA PRO A 504 11.29 -1.27 -16.12
C PRO A 504 9.76 -1.29 -16.26
N ASN A 505 9.21 -2.36 -16.85
CA ASN A 505 7.78 -2.53 -16.81
C ASN A 505 7.31 -2.70 -15.35
N MET A 506 6.68 -1.67 -14.80
CA MET A 506 6.24 -1.64 -13.40
C MET A 506 4.99 -2.48 -13.15
N TYR A 507 4.27 -2.86 -14.19
CA TYR A 507 2.93 -3.45 -14.14
C TYR A 507 2.89 -4.94 -14.52
N THR A 508 4.05 -5.56 -14.66
CA THR A 508 4.19 -6.99 -14.95
C THR A 508 5.24 -7.60 -14.01
N LEU A 509 4.89 -8.71 -13.35
CA LEU A 509 5.85 -9.47 -12.56
C LEU A 509 6.90 -10.11 -13.48
N PRO A 510 8.17 -10.21 -13.05
CA PRO A 510 9.18 -10.97 -13.79
C PRO A 510 8.79 -12.44 -13.86
N GLN A 511 9.08 -13.07 -15.03
CA GLN A 511 8.81 -14.49 -15.29
C GLN A 511 9.88 -15.37 -14.67
#